data_623a8aad88a7ad58190f26bd1c5d61c0
#
_entry.id   623a8aad88a7ad58190f26bd1c5d61c0
#
_cell.length_a   1.000
_cell.length_b   1.000
_cell.length_c   1.000
_cell.angle_alpha   90.00
_cell.angle_beta   90.00
_cell.angle_gamma   90.00
#
_symmetry.space_group_name_H-M   'P 1'
#
loop_
_entity.id
_entity.type
_entity.pdbx_description
1 polymer ?
#
loop_
_entity_poly.entity_id
_entity_poly.type
_entity_poly.pdbx_seq_one_letter_code
_entity_poly.pdbx_strand_id
1 'polypeptide(L)'
;MKFSLTFILSFLLQQFLFATHNKAGDITFRHIVGLTYEITITIFADAESPAISRKEIWLSRGDNTPLDTIQVLSETRSSNNLKRIWKTTHTYPGPGSYRLRIEDPNRNGGVDNIVNSVNVPFVLETVLRISPFLNQSNNSPLLRNDPIDNACAGVTFVYNPGAFDLDGDSLAYEL
;
A
#
# COMPACT_ATOMS: atom_id res chain seq x y z
N MET A 1 -27.14 30.56 35.80
CA MET A 1 -27.25 30.24 34.36
C MET A 1 -25.94 30.53 33.64
N LYS A 2 -24.80 29.97 34.13
CA LYS A 2 -23.46 30.14 33.51
C LYS A 2 -22.76 28.81 33.09
N PHE A 3 -23.44 27.67 33.31
CA PHE A 3 -22.87 26.33 33.00
C PHE A 3 -23.11 25.83 31.56
N SER A 4 -23.96 26.48 30.78
CA SER A 4 -24.37 26.00 29.46
C SER A 4 -23.38 26.36 28.34
N LEU A 5 -22.63 27.46 28.48
CA LEU A 5 -21.75 27.96 27.43
C LEU A 5 -20.42 27.19 27.39
N THR A 6 -19.93 26.73 28.53
CA THR A 6 -18.65 25.96 28.64
C THR A 6 -18.81 24.55 28.08
N PHE A 7 -20.00 23.94 28.18
CA PHE A 7 -20.29 22.62 27.65
C PHE A 7 -20.39 22.60 26.11
N ILE A 8 -20.92 23.66 25.53
CA ILE A 8 -21.05 23.84 24.07
C ILE A 8 -19.66 24.07 23.43
N LEU A 9 -18.79 24.82 24.11
CA LEU A 9 -17.42 25.08 23.61
C LEU A 9 -16.52 23.82 23.64
N SER A 10 -16.75 22.90 24.58
CA SER A 10 -16.03 21.62 24.66
C SER A 10 -16.42 20.65 23.55
N PHE A 11 -17.62 20.75 22.97
CA PHE A 11 -18.11 19.91 21.90
C PHE A 11 -17.63 20.33 20.50
N LEU A 12 -17.20 21.60 20.36
CA LEU A 12 -16.70 22.18 19.10
C LEU A 12 -15.18 21.88 18.85
N LEU A 13 -14.50 21.29 19.83
CA LEU A 13 -13.06 20.95 19.75
C LEU A 13 -12.81 19.46 19.44
N GLN A 14 -13.79 18.73 18.93
CA GLN A 14 -13.52 17.44 18.29
C GLN A 14 -12.85 17.71 16.93
N GLN A 15 -11.58 18.01 16.97
CA GLN A 15 -10.72 17.92 15.81
C GLN A 15 -10.73 16.47 15.37
N PHE A 16 -11.20 16.20 14.16
CA PHE A 16 -10.95 14.94 13.49
C PHE A 16 -9.44 14.82 13.34
N LEU A 17 -8.80 14.15 14.27
CA LEU A 17 -7.41 13.74 14.13
C LEU A 17 -7.41 12.70 13.00
N PHE A 18 -7.17 13.15 11.79
CA PHE A 18 -6.78 12.27 10.70
C PHE A 18 -5.43 11.67 11.09
N ALA A 19 -5.47 10.49 11.65
CA ALA A 19 -4.26 9.76 11.99
C ALA A 19 -3.69 9.19 10.70
N THR A 20 -2.63 9.78 10.23
CA THR A 20 -1.89 9.41 9.02
C THR A 20 -0.82 8.40 9.38
N HIS A 21 -0.67 7.31 8.62
CA HIS A 21 0.25 6.25 9.01
C HIS A 21 0.96 5.51 7.87
N ASN A 22 0.42 5.52 6.65
CA ASN A 22 1.04 4.79 5.54
C ASN A 22 2.23 5.56 4.97
N LYS A 23 3.40 4.90 4.97
CA LYS A 23 4.68 5.47 4.52
C LYS A 23 5.08 4.95 3.14
N ALA A 24 5.02 3.64 2.94
CA ALA A 24 5.43 2.96 1.72
C ALA A 24 4.68 1.64 1.55
N GLY A 25 4.76 1.03 0.38
CA GLY A 25 4.20 -0.29 0.15
C GLY A 25 4.32 -0.73 -1.30
N ASP A 26 3.88 -1.94 -1.56
CA ASP A 26 3.82 -2.54 -2.88
C ASP A 26 2.57 -3.42 -3.04
N ILE A 27 2.23 -3.71 -4.29
CA ILE A 27 1.29 -4.76 -4.68
C ILE A 27 2.04 -5.70 -5.61
N THR A 28 2.21 -6.94 -5.18
CA THR A 28 2.83 -7.99 -5.95
C THR A 28 1.82 -9.08 -6.32
N PHE A 29 2.08 -9.80 -7.40
CA PHE A 29 1.26 -10.92 -7.81
C PHE A 29 2.11 -12.11 -8.24
N ARG A 30 1.56 -13.30 -8.02
CA ARG A 30 2.18 -14.57 -8.40
C ARG A 30 1.14 -15.44 -9.10
N HIS A 31 1.49 -15.99 -10.25
CA HIS A 31 0.67 -16.96 -10.94
C HIS A 31 0.52 -18.26 -10.13
N ILE A 32 -0.68 -18.80 -10.09
CA ILE A 32 -0.96 -20.10 -9.45
C ILE A 32 -1.28 -21.15 -10.51
N VAL A 33 -2.35 -20.96 -11.26
CA VAL A 33 -2.80 -21.87 -12.32
C VAL A 33 -3.78 -21.18 -13.26
N GLY A 34 -3.66 -21.38 -14.56
CA GLY A 34 -4.58 -20.82 -15.57
C GLY A 34 -4.63 -19.30 -15.50
N LEU A 35 -5.80 -18.75 -15.19
CA LEU A 35 -6.01 -17.32 -15.01
C LEU A 35 -6.03 -16.89 -13.53
N THR A 36 -5.60 -17.76 -12.62
CA THR A 36 -5.63 -17.52 -11.17
C THR A 36 -4.30 -17.01 -10.68
N TYR A 37 -4.34 -15.90 -9.97
CA TYR A 37 -3.19 -15.24 -9.36
C TYR A 37 -3.39 -15.05 -7.86
N GLU A 38 -2.31 -15.21 -7.10
CA GLU A 38 -2.19 -14.75 -5.72
C GLU A 38 -1.72 -13.30 -5.74
N ILE A 39 -2.42 -12.44 -5.03
CA ILE A 39 -2.10 -11.02 -4.91
C ILE A 39 -1.69 -10.77 -3.46
N THR A 40 -0.53 -10.15 -3.28
CA THR A 40 0.00 -9.76 -1.97
C THR A 40 0.14 -8.25 -1.93
N ILE A 41 -0.35 -7.64 -0.87
CA ILE A 41 -0.22 -6.22 -0.59
C ILE A 41 0.64 -6.08 0.64
N THR A 42 1.73 -5.31 0.56
CA THR A 42 2.60 -5.00 1.69
C THR A 42 2.53 -3.50 1.94
N ILE A 43 2.27 -3.09 3.18
CA ILE A 43 2.30 -1.68 3.58
C ILE A 43 3.18 -1.53 4.82
N PHE A 44 4.03 -0.50 4.76
CA PHE A 44 4.83 -0.01 5.87
C PHE A 44 4.15 1.23 6.44
N ALA A 45 3.89 1.21 7.73
CA ALA A 45 3.16 2.26 8.42
C ALA A 45 3.92 2.72 9.67
N ASP A 46 3.54 3.88 10.19
CA ASP A 46 4.00 4.35 11.49
C ASP A 46 3.35 3.53 12.60
N ALA A 47 4.17 2.86 13.40
CA ALA A 47 3.72 1.99 14.49
C ALA A 47 3.08 2.76 15.65
N GLU A 48 3.31 4.07 15.78
CA GLU A 48 2.78 4.89 16.85
C GLU A 48 1.48 5.62 16.47
N SER A 49 1.06 5.52 15.21
CA SER A 49 -0.15 6.18 14.74
C SER A 49 -1.42 5.59 15.35
N PRO A 50 -2.36 6.41 15.86
CA PRO A 50 -3.65 5.94 16.37
C PRO A 50 -4.51 5.21 15.33
N ALA A 51 -4.34 5.49 14.04
CA ALA A 51 -5.11 4.84 12.96
C ALA A 51 -4.64 3.42 12.62
N ILE A 52 -3.67 2.91 13.35
CA ILE A 52 -3.09 1.58 13.15
C ILE A 52 -4.07 0.42 13.40
N SER A 53 -5.25 0.70 13.95
CA SER A 53 -6.23 -0.33 14.35
C SER A 53 -6.91 -1.03 13.17
N ARG A 54 -6.96 -0.41 11.97
CA ARG A 54 -7.64 -0.99 10.81
C ARG A 54 -6.87 -2.20 10.28
N LYS A 55 -7.57 -3.35 10.21
CA LYS A 55 -7.02 -4.64 9.80
C LYS A 55 -7.42 -5.03 8.38
N GLU A 56 -8.29 -4.28 7.75
CA GLU A 56 -8.79 -4.56 6.41
C GLU A 56 -8.31 -3.54 5.39
N ILE A 57 -8.25 -3.96 4.14
CA ILE A 57 -7.90 -3.13 2.99
C ILE A 57 -8.84 -3.43 1.83
N TRP A 58 -9.08 -2.43 0.99
CA TRP A 58 -9.93 -2.57 -0.20
C TRP A 58 -9.07 -2.56 -1.46
N LEU A 59 -9.18 -3.63 -2.24
CA LEU A 59 -8.45 -3.84 -3.49
C LEU A 59 -9.39 -3.77 -4.69
N SER A 60 -9.09 -2.89 -5.64
CA SER A 60 -9.61 -2.98 -7.00
C SER A 60 -8.74 -3.94 -7.81
N ARG A 61 -9.36 -4.93 -8.44
CA ARG A 61 -8.67 -5.96 -9.24
C ARG A 61 -8.53 -5.60 -10.72
N GLY A 62 -9.19 -4.52 -11.15
CA GLY A 62 -9.09 -3.99 -12.52
C GLY A 62 -9.93 -4.73 -13.56
N ASP A 63 -10.79 -5.65 -13.17
CA ASP A 63 -11.67 -6.45 -14.03
C ASP A 63 -13.15 -6.09 -13.90
N ASN A 64 -13.44 -4.91 -13.35
CA ASN A 64 -14.80 -4.41 -13.06
C ASN A 64 -15.58 -5.21 -12.01
N THR A 65 -14.95 -6.14 -11.30
CA THR A 65 -15.57 -6.75 -10.12
C THR A 65 -15.64 -5.73 -8.96
N PRO A 66 -16.56 -5.92 -7.99
CA PRO A 66 -16.57 -5.08 -6.78
C PRO A 66 -15.22 -5.10 -6.04
N LEU A 67 -14.98 -4.04 -5.26
CA LEU A 67 -13.80 -3.98 -4.39
C LEU A 67 -13.75 -5.21 -3.49
N ASP A 68 -12.57 -5.83 -3.43
CA ASP A 68 -12.30 -6.92 -2.49
C ASP A 68 -11.91 -6.35 -1.13
N THR A 69 -12.56 -6.83 -0.07
CA THR A 69 -12.20 -6.48 1.31
C THR A 69 -11.35 -7.58 1.88
N ILE A 70 -10.07 -7.29 2.08
CA ILE A 70 -9.08 -8.29 2.50
C ILE A 70 -8.69 -8.02 3.95
N GLN A 71 -8.72 -9.07 4.79
CA GLN A 71 -8.24 -9.00 6.16
C GLN A 71 -6.73 -9.16 6.23
N VAL A 72 -6.10 -8.49 7.20
CA VAL A 72 -4.65 -8.60 7.42
C VAL A 72 -4.26 -10.05 7.69
N LEU A 73 -3.23 -10.52 6.98
CA LEU A 73 -2.67 -11.86 7.14
C LEU A 73 -1.60 -11.88 8.23
N SER A 74 -0.72 -10.90 8.24
CA SER A 74 0.36 -10.81 9.23
C SER A 74 0.75 -9.37 9.53
N GLU A 75 1.27 -9.16 10.73
CA GLU A 75 1.81 -7.90 11.20
C GLU A 75 3.16 -8.15 11.85
N THR A 76 4.15 -7.31 11.50
CA THR A 76 5.47 -7.32 12.13
C THR A 76 5.81 -5.89 12.53
N ARG A 77 6.12 -5.70 13.81
CA ARG A 77 6.51 -4.40 14.36
C ARG A 77 8.01 -4.36 14.60
N SER A 78 8.67 -3.31 14.14
CA SER A 78 10.08 -3.08 14.37
C SER A 78 10.29 -1.61 14.68
N SER A 79 10.72 -1.27 15.90
CA SER A 79 10.86 0.11 16.34
C SER A 79 9.58 0.91 16.04
N ASN A 80 9.69 1.99 15.25
CA ASN A 80 8.58 2.87 14.86
C ASN A 80 7.87 2.43 13.57
N ASN A 81 8.24 1.28 13.01
CA ASN A 81 7.65 0.79 11.76
C ASN A 81 6.78 -0.44 12.00
N LEU A 82 5.63 -0.46 11.33
CA LEU A 82 4.73 -1.58 11.25
C LEU A 82 4.64 -2.05 9.81
N LYS A 83 5.07 -3.28 9.56
CA LYS A 83 4.86 -3.96 8.28
C LYS A 83 3.61 -4.81 8.37
N ARG A 84 2.67 -4.62 7.44
CA ARG A 84 1.46 -5.40 7.29
C ARG A 84 1.40 -6.07 5.94
N ILE A 85 0.88 -7.28 5.92
CA ILE A 85 0.70 -8.06 4.70
C ILE A 85 -0.75 -8.52 4.62
N TRP A 86 -1.36 -8.27 3.47
CA TRP A 86 -2.66 -8.82 3.08
C TRP A 86 -2.45 -9.72 1.87
N LYS A 87 -3.27 -10.74 1.77
CA LYS A 87 -3.17 -11.71 0.69
C LYS A 87 -4.55 -12.17 0.25
N THR A 88 -4.75 -12.27 -1.05
CA THR A 88 -5.95 -12.81 -1.66
C THR A 88 -5.61 -13.58 -2.93
N THR A 89 -6.56 -14.36 -3.44
CA THR A 89 -6.45 -15.01 -4.74
C THR A 89 -7.60 -14.59 -5.62
N HIS A 90 -7.34 -14.44 -6.92
CA HIS A 90 -8.37 -14.08 -7.89
C HIS A 90 -8.16 -14.80 -9.21
N THR A 91 -9.28 -15.22 -9.83
CA THR A 91 -9.30 -15.80 -11.17
C THR A 91 -9.86 -14.78 -12.14
N TYR A 92 -9.04 -14.33 -13.08
CA TYR A 92 -9.43 -13.34 -14.07
C TYR A 92 -10.29 -13.95 -15.19
N PRO A 93 -11.16 -13.16 -15.83
CA PRO A 93 -12.10 -13.68 -16.84
C PRO A 93 -11.43 -14.05 -18.16
N GLY A 94 -10.21 -13.60 -18.42
CA GLY A 94 -9.49 -13.85 -19.67
C GLY A 94 -8.12 -13.17 -19.73
N PRO A 95 -7.43 -13.30 -20.87
CA PRO A 95 -6.25 -12.49 -21.17
C PRO A 95 -6.58 -11.00 -21.19
N GLY A 96 -5.67 -10.17 -20.71
CA GLY A 96 -5.90 -8.72 -20.61
C GLY A 96 -4.87 -8.01 -19.77
N SER A 97 -5.10 -6.72 -19.56
CA SER A 97 -4.29 -5.87 -18.69
C SER A 97 -5.17 -5.38 -17.55
N TYR A 98 -4.84 -5.77 -16.36
CA TYR A 98 -5.61 -5.53 -15.14
C TYR A 98 -4.84 -4.65 -14.19
N ARG A 99 -5.42 -3.50 -13.85
CA ARG A 99 -4.84 -2.52 -12.93
C ARG A 99 -5.28 -2.83 -11.51
N LEU A 100 -4.39 -3.41 -10.74
CA LEU A 100 -4.56 -3.62 -9.31
C LEU A 100 -4.30 -2.30 -8.59
N ARG A 101 -5.23 -1.87 -7.73
CA ARG A 101 -5.12 -0.58 -7.04
C ARG A 101 -5.71 -0.64 -5.65
N ILE A 102 -4.98 -0.07 -4.69
CA ILE A 102 -5.52 0.32 -3.40
C ILE A 102 -5.44 1.84 -3.25
N GLU A 103 -6.38 2.40 -2.50
CA GLU A 103 -6.38 3.80 -2.12
C GLU A 103 -6.76 3.91 -0.65
N ASP A 104 -5.92 4.58 0.12
CA ASP A 104 -6.11 4.82 1.54
C ASP A 104 -5.98 6.31 1.82
N PRO A 105 -6.97 6.96 2.46
CA PRO A 105 -6.89 8.38 2.78
C PRO A 105 -5.78 8.73 3.78
N ASN A 106 -5.18 7.73 4.45
CA ASN A 106 -4.28 7.92 5.57
C ASN A 106 -2.80 7.86 5.17
N ARG A 107 -2.34 8.78 4.32
CA ARG A 107 -0.92 8.96 4.03
C ARG A 107 -0.20 9.58 5.24
N ASN A 108 1.06 9.23 5.44
CA ASN A 108 1.90 9.87 6.45
C ASN A 108 2.02 11.39 6.23
N GLY A 109 1.91 12.16 7.30
CA GLY A 109 2.14 13.61 7.26
C GLY A 109 3.65 13.94 7.21
N GLY A 110 3.99 15.17 6.80
CA GLY A 110 5.38 15.65 6.79
C GLY A 110 6.26 15.02 5.71
N VAL A 111 5.67 14.58 4.58
CA VAL A 111 6.44 14.11 3.42
C VAL A 111 6.88 15.33 2.62
N ASP A 112 8.17 15.67 2.65
CA ASP A 112 8.72 16.93 2.17
C ASP A 112 8.47 17.20 0.67
N ASN A 113 8.47 16.16 -0.15
CA ASN A 113 8.25 16.26 -1.59
C ASN A 113 6.77 16.18 -2.02
N ILE A 114 5.85 16.13 -1.06
CA ILE A 114 4.41 16.12 -1.33
C ILE A 114 3.74 17.28 -0.58
N VAL A 115 3.29 18.27 -1.34
CA VAL A 115 2.60 19.44 -0.76
C VAL A 115 1.33 18.98 -0.04
N ASN A 116 1.22 19.33 1.26
CA ASN A 116 0.08 18.97 2.09
C ASN A 116 -0.20 17.45 2.11
N SER A 117 0.86 16.66 2.31
CA SER A 117 0.85 15.19 2.18
C SER A 117 -0.28 14.50 2.96
N VAL A 118 -0.70 15.04 4.10
CA VAL A 118 -1.78 14.52 4.94
C VAL A 118 -3.14 14.48 4.23
N ASN A 119 -3.35 15.37 3.25
CA ASN A 119 -4.58 15.45 2.46
C ASN A 119 -4.46 14.76 1.08
N VAL A 120 -3.33 14.11 0.82
CA VAL A 120 -3.11 13.35 -0.42
C VAL A 120 -3.27 11.86 -0.11
N PRO A 121 -4.21 11.14 -0.74
CA PRO A 121 -4.38 9.70 -0.49
C PRO A 121 -3.10 8.91 -0.72
N PHE A 122 -2.90 7.88 0.09
CA PHE A 122 -1.87 6.87 -0.15
C PHE A 122 -2.39 5.89 -1.20
N VAL A 123 -1.72 5.82 -2.35
CA VAL A 123 -2.12 4.98 -3.47
C VAL A 123 -0.99 4.03 -3.81
N LEU A 124 -1.30 2.74 -3.95
CA LEU A 124 -0.44 1.75 -4.58
C LEU A 124 -1.13 1.19 -5.81
N GLU A 125 -0.35 0.98 -6.86
CA GLU A 125 -0.86 0.50 -8.12
C GLU A 125 0.16 -0.40 -8.82
N THR A 126 -0.31 -1.49 -9.42
CA THR A 126 0.47 -2.36 -10.30
C THR A 126 -0.39 -2.84 -11.47
N VAL A 127 0.25 -3.26 -12.55
CA VAL A 127 -0.45 -3.76 -13.73
C VAL A 127 -0.09 -5.22 -13.96
N LEU A 128 -1.09 -6.09 -13.78
CA LEU A 128 -1.01 -7.48 -14.18
C LEU A 128 -1.38 -7.62 -15.66
N ARG A 129 -0.47 -8.16 -16.45
CA ARG A 129 -0.72 -8.49 -17.86
C ARG A 129 -0.81 -9.98 -18.05
N ILE A 130 -1.96 -10.45 -18.52
CA ILE A 130 -2.20 -11.85 -18.87
C ILE A 130 -2.22 -11.94 -20.38
N SER A 131 -1.18 -12.53 -20.96
CA SER A 131 -1.04 -12.68 -22.41
C SER A 131 -1.56 -14.03 -22.89
N PRO A 132 -2.35 -14.09 -23.97
CA PRO A 132 -2.77 -15.36 -24.54
C PRO A 132 -1.66 -16.08 -25.31
N PHE A 133 -0.57 -15.36 -25.63
CA PHE A 133 0.50 -15.87 -26.50
C PHE A 133 1.74 -16.35 -25.74
N LEU A 134 1.82 -16.04 -24.45
CA LEU A 134 2.92 -16.46 -23.62
C LEU A 134 2.49 -17.70 -22.83
N ASN A 135 3.05 -18.85 -23.16
CA ASN A 135 2.91 -20.07 -22.36
C ASN A 135 3.60 -19.93 -20.98
N GLN A 136 4.07 -18.74 -20.66
CA GLN A 136 4.72 -18.43 -19.40
C GLN A 136 3.81 -17.53 -18.58
N SER A 137 3.59 -17.96 -17.38
CA SER A 137 2.94 -17.16 -16.35
C SER A 137 3.90 -16.07 -15.90
N ASN A 138 3.49 -14.80 -16.01
CA ASN A 138 4.27 -13.69 -15.51
C ASN A 138 3.97 -13.42 -14.04
N ASN A 139 5.02 -13.29 -13.22
CA ASN A 139 4.95 -12.86 -11.84
C ASN A 139 5.40 -11.39 -11.76
N SER A 140 5.06 -10.69 -10.69
CA SER A 140 5.60 -9.36 -10.45
C SER A 140 7.00 -9.45 -9.85
N PRO A 141 7.86 -8.44 -10.09
CA PRO A 141 9.09 -8.29 -9.34
C PRO A 141 8.84 -8.23 -7.83
N LEU A 142 9.81 -8.69 -7.06
CA LEU A 142 9.83 -8.62 -5.61
C LEU A 142 10.92 -7.66 -5.14
N LEU A 143 10.63 -6.84 -4.14
CA LEU A 143 11.60 -6.01 -3.46
C LEU A 143 12.09 -6.75 -2.21
N ARG A 144 13.41 -6.98 -2.09
CA ARG A 144 14.00 -7.74 -0.97
C ARG A 144 14.30 -6.87 0.23
N ASN A 145 14.57 -5.60 -0.01
CA ASN A 145 14.91 -4.64 1.04
C ASN A 145 13.70 -3.79 1.39
N ASP A 146 13.36 -3.76 2.67
CA ASP A 146 12.30 -2.89 3.16
C ASP A 146 12.67 -1.41 2.89
N PRO A 147 11.69 -0.54 2.60
CA PRO A 147 11.96 0.87 2.30
C PRO A 147 12.58 1.58 3.51
N ILE A 148 13.56 2.45 3.23
CA ILE A 148 14.24 3.28 4.22
C ILE A 148 13.69 4.70 4.09
N ASP A 149 13.24 5.29 5.19
CA ASP A 149 12.68 6.65 5.24
C ASP A 149 13.60 7.67 5.95
N ASN A 150 14.80 7.24 6.36
CA ASN A 150 15.75 8.09 7.07
C ASN A 150 16.88 8.55 6.13
N ALA A 151 16.80 9.78 5.65
CA ALA A 151 17.86 10.44 4.91
C ALA A 151 18.43 11.61 5.72
N CYS A 152 19.73 11.92 5.53
CA CYS A 152 20.39 13.07 6.16
C CYS A 152 20.46 14.23 5.17
N ALA A 153 20.13 15.44 5.62
CA ALA A 153 20.27 16.64 4.80
C ALA A 153 21.73 16.87 4.40
N GLY A 154 21.97 17.20 3.13
CA GLY A 154 23.32 17.48 2.61
C GLY A 154 24.18 16.23 2.34
N VAL A 155 23.65 15.03 2.51
CA VAL A 155 24.34 13.77 2.20
C VAL A 155 23.60 13.05 1.08
N THR A 156 24.35 12.48 0.11
CA THR A 156 23.74 11.67 -0.94
C THR A 156 23.06 10.46 -0.33
N PHE A 157 21.74 10.34 -0.54
CA PHE A 157 20.98 9.18 -0.12
C PHE A 157 20.92 8.16 -1.26
N VAL A 158 21.38 6.93 -0.98
CA VAL A 158 21.34 5.82 -1.94
C VAL A 158 20.53 4.68 -1.32
N TYR A 159 19.45 4.31 -1.98
CA TYR A 159 18.63 3.16 -1.59
C TYR A 159 18.57 2.16 -2.73
N ASN A 160 18.90 0.89 -2.43
CA ASN A 160 18.74 -0.22 -3.35
C ASN A 160 17.59 -1.11 -2.85
N PRO A 161 16.44 -1.15 -3.53
CA PRO A 161 15.31 -2.01 -3.15
C PRO A 161 15.61 -3.50 -3.31
N GLY A 162 16.71 -3.87 -3.99
CA GLY A 162 17.08 -5.26 -4.23
C GLY A 162 16.03 -6.00 -5.05
N ALA A 163 15.50 -5.35 -6.10
CA ALA A 163 14.47 -5.94 -6.93
C ALA A 163 14.97 -7.24 -7.58
N PHE A 164 14.07 -8.20 -7.62
CA PHE A 164 14.33 -9.52 -8.18
C PHE A 164 13.08 -10.01 -8.91
N ASP A 165 13.25 -10.50 -10.13
CA ASP A 165 12.17 -11.10 -10.90
C ASP A 165 12.28 -12.63 -10.90
N LEU A 166 11.17 -13.31 -10.60
CA LEU A 166 11.11 -14.78 -10.50
C LEU A 166 11.19 -15.46 -11.88
N ASP A 167 10.76 -14.76 -12.92
CA ASP A 167 10.71 -15.25 -14.29
C ASP A 167 12.00 -14.95 -15.05
N GLY A 168 12.88 -14.14 -14.45
CA GLY A 168 14.16 -13.72 -15.02
C GLY A 168 14.05 -12.52 -15.96
N ASP A 169 12.96 -11.77 -15.88
CA ASP A 169 12.74 -10.57 -16.68
C ASP A 169 13.68 -9.42 -16.27
N SER A 170 14.04 -8.58 -17.26
CA SER A 170 14.86 -7.40 -17.00
C SER A 170 14.07 -6.35 -16.22
N LEU A 171 14.72 -5.75 -15.24
CA LEU A 171 14.11 -4.71 -14.38
C LEU A 171 14.71 -3.35 -14.69
N ALA A 172 13.87 -2.32 -14.73
CA ALA A 172 14.25 -0.92 -14.81
C ALA A 172 13.52 -0.12 -13.71
N TYR A 173 14.15 0.95 -13.25
CA TYR A 173 13.59 1.89 -12.29
C TYR A 173 13.40 3.25 -12.94
N GLU A 174 12.25 3.86 -12.68
CA GLU A 174 11.94 5.23 -13.10
C GLU A 174 11.38 6.00 -11.88
N LEU A 175 11.61 7.33 -11.85
CA LEU A 175 11.09 8.28 -10.85
C LEU A 175 10.08 9.21 -11.47
#